data_6817e1db333b71fafdd141157f597d58
#
_entry.id   6817e1db333b71fafdd141157f597d58
#
_cell.length_a   1.000
_cell.length_b   1.000
_cell.length_c   1.000
_cell.angle_alpha   90.00
_cell.angle_beta   90.00
_cell.angle_gamma   90.00
#
_symmetry.space_group_name_H-M   'P 1'
#
loop_
_entity.id
_entity.type
_entity.pdbx_description
1 polymer ?
#
loop_
_entity_poly.entity_id
_entity_poly.type
_entity_poly.pdbx_seq_one_letter_code
_entity_poly.pdbx_strand_id
1 'polypeptide(L)'
;MKQKTIINQLETDKKLISILKKLPNNYWDFKNENTKEYTIHSYPAVMVPPISRNIINIVKQIIEVDSLFDPFSGSGTVLVEGMLANIKTVYGNDINPLAIFISKVKTDKLDIYELKKEVSVLLENINNDYKKNIDFYEVADKYCKKSLDIISKNG
;
A
#
# COMPACT_ATOMS: atom_id res chain seq x y z
N MET A 1 -26.88 3.30 28.58
CA MET A 1 -25.94 3.07 27.47
C MET A 1 -25.29 4.36 26.97
N LYS A 2 -26.01 5.40 26.55
CA LYS A 2 -25.46 6.66 25.98
C LYS A 2 -24.43 7.39 26.88
N GLN A 3 -24.66 7.49 28.20
CA GLN A 3 -23.71 8.17 29.11
C GLN A 3 -22.34 7.48 29.23
N LYS A 4 -22.31 6.15 29.26
CA LYS A 4 -21.06 5.38 29.32
C LYS A 4 -20.22 5.55 28.05
N THR A 5 -20.88 5.64 26.90
CA THR A 5 -20.21 5.91 25.59
C THR A 5 -19.59 7.30 25.56
N ILE A 6 -20.28 8.32 26.05
CA ILE A 6 -19.77 9.72 26.12
C ILE A 6 -18.57 9.82 27.04
N ILE A 7 -18.62 9.18 28.22
CA ILE A 7 -17.49 9.18 29.18
C ILE A 7 -16.26 8.53 28.55
N ASN A 8 -16.42 7.37 27.93
CA ASN A 8 -15.31 6.68 27.24
C ASN A 8 -14.70 7.53 26.11
N GLN A 9 -15.54 8.25 25.37
CA GLN A 9 -15.06 9.13 24.32
C GLN A 9 -14.27 10.32 24.87
N LEU A 10 -14.72 10.94 25.95
CA LEU A 10 -14.00 12.02 26.62
C LEU A 10 -12.64 11.59 27.19
N GLU A 11 -12.53 10.36 27.68
CA GLU A 11 -11.25 9.78 28.14
C GLU A 11 -10.29 9.54 26.96
N THR A 12 -10.81 9.03 25.86
CA THR A 12 -10.05 8.82 24.62
C THR A 12 -9.52 10.15 24.07
N ASP A 13 -10.36 11.18 24.03
CA ASP A 13 -9.99 12.52 23.56
C ASP A 13 -8.90 13.15 24.45
N LYS A 14 -9.02 13.01 25.78
CA LYS A 14 -7.98 13.48 26.72
C LYS A 14 -6.64 12.78 26.50
N LYS A 15 -6.63 11.47 26.27
CA LYS A 15 -5.42 10.70 25.96
C LYS A 15 -4.81 11.20 24.66
N LEU A 16 -5.60 11.36 23.60
CA LEU A 16 -5.14 11.84 22.30
C LEU A 16 -4.50 13.24 22.44
N ILE A 17 -5.16 14.18 23.09
CA ILE A 17 -4.65 15.53 23.33
C ILE A 17 -3.33 15.48 24.11
N SER A 18 -3.24 14.62 25.14
CA SER A 18 -2.00 14.46 25.93
C SER A 18 -0.84 13.95 25.09
N ILE A 19 -1.08 13.01 24.19
CA ILE A 19 -0.07 12.48 23.27
C ILE A 19 0.37 13.57 22.29
N LEU A 20 -0.58 14.22 21.62
CA LEU A 20 -0.29 15.27 20.64
C LEU A 20 0.51 16.44 21.22
N LYS A 21 0.23 16.87 22.47
CA LYS A 21 0.97 17.92 23.15
C LYS A 21 2.42 17.55 23.48
N LYS A 22 2.74 16.28 23.56
CA LYS A 22 4.11 15.77 23.84
C LYS A 22 4.95 15.55 22.59
N LEU A 23 4.33 15.63 21.40
CA LEU A 23 5.06 15.47 20.16
C LEU A 23 6.02 16.64 19.93
N PRO A 24 7.25 16.41 19.45
CA PRO A 24 8.16 17.48 19.10
C PRO A 24 7.62 18.31 17.94
N ASN A 25 7.99 19.59 17.86
CA ASN A 25 7.48 20.51 16.84
C ASN A 25 7.75 20.06 15.40
N ASN A 26 8.82 19.27 15.18
CA ASN A 26 9.19 18.72 13.89
C ASN A 26 8.66 17.31 13.63
N TYR A 27 7.78 16.79 14.48
CA TYR A 27 7.25 15.41 14.36
C TYR A 27 6.57 15.13 13.01
N TRP A 28 6.02 16.15 12.38
CA TRP A 28 5.35 16.09 11.09
C TRP A 28 6.20 16.65 9.93
N ASP A 29 7.52 16.84 10.15
CA ASP A 29 8.45 17.25 9.09
C ASP A 29 9.11 16.02 8.46
N PHE A 30 8.67 15.66 7.26
CA PHE A 30 9.10 14.48 6.52
C PHE A 30 9.97 14.81 5.30
N LYS A 31 10.60 16.00 5.26
CA LYS A 31 11.38 16.48 4.09
C LYS A 31 12.49 15.54 3.64
N ASN A 32 13.07 14.78 4.57
CA ASN A 32 14.21 13.90 4.33
C ASN A 32 13.85 12.41 4.33
N GLU A 33 12.55 12.06 4.37
CA GLU A 33 12.12 10.67 4.40
C GLU A 33 12.28 10.01 3.01
N ASN A 34 12.92 8.85 2.98
CA ASN A 34 13.04 8.06 1.76
C ASN A 34 11.74 7.26 1.52
N THR A 35 11.00 7.63 0.49
CA THR A 35 9.74 6.96 0.13
C THR A 35 9.89 5.97 -1.02
N LYS A 36 11.10 5.78 -1.55
CA LYS A 36 11.37 4.92 -2.72
C LYS A 36 11.05 3.45 -2.46
N GLU A 37 11.19 2.99 -1.22
CA GLU A 37 10.91 1.60 -0.83
C GLU A 37 9.44 1.19 -1.02
N TYR A 38 8.53 2.17 -1.07
CA TYR A 38 7.10 1.96 -1.28
C TYR A 38 6.67 2.04 -2.74
N THR A 39 7.61 2.30 -3.66
CA THR A 39 7.31 2.61 -5.05
C THR A 39 7.64 1.43 -5.96
N ILE A 40 6.67 0.57 -6.23
CA ILE A 40 6.76 -0.44 -7.29
C ILE A 40 6.50 0.20 -8.66
N HIS A 41 5.60 1.20 -8.69
CA HIS A 41 5.19 1.92 -9.89
C HIS A 41 5.03 3.41 -9.57
N SER A 42 5.39 4.28 -10.51
CA SER A 42 5.20 5.74 -10.38
C SER A 42 3.69 6.05 -10.46
N TYR A 43 3.02 6.03 -9.31
CA TYR A 43 1.60 6.39 -9.19
C TYR A 43 1.49 7.81 -8.65
N PRO A 44 0.69 8.69 -9.27
CA PRO A 44 0.52 10.06 -8.81
C PRO A 44 -0.22 10.12 -7.46
N ALA A 45 0.02 11.19 -6.68
CA ALA A 45 -0.66 11.47 -5.42
C ALA A 45 -0.54 10.35 -4.36
N VAL A 46 0.66 9.81 -4.16
CA VAL A 46 0.94 8.79 -3.12
C VAL A 46 0.98 9.47 -1.75
N MET A 47 0.29 8.89 -0.77
CA MET A 47 0.43 9.27 0.64
C MET A 47 1.89 9.08 1.10
N VAL A 48 2.42 10.05 1.83
CA VAL A 48 3.76 9.94 2.45
C VAL A 48 3.71 8.90 3.57
N PRO A 49 4.45 7.78 3.50
CA PRO A 49 4.32 6.66 4.43
C PRO A 49 4.45 7.04 5.92
N PRO A 50 5.41 7.89 6.35
CA PRO A 50 5.52 8.33 7.73
C PRO A 50 4.27 8.99 8.31
N ILE A 51 3.45 9.67 7.50
CA ILE A 51 2.20 10.26 7.97
C ILE A 51 1.25 9.17 8.45
N SER A 52 1.00 8.18 7.60
CA SER A 52 0.13 7.04 7.93
C SER A 52 0.67 6.26 9.12
N ARG A 53 1.96 5.96 9.14
CA ARG A 53 2.65 5.27 10.24
C ARG A 53 2.48 5.98 11.57
N ASN A 54 2.72 7.28 11.60
CA ASN A 54 2.62 8.08 12.81
C ASN A 54 1.18 8.13 13.33
N ILE A 55 0.19 8.32 12.46
CA ILE A 55 -1.23 8.32 12.83
C ILE A 55 -1.62 6.95 13.40
N ILE A 56 -1.29 5.86 12.73
CA ILE A 56 -1.57 4.50 13.19
C ILE A 56 -0.95 4.24 14.56
N ASN A 57 0.32 4.63 14.75
CA ASN A 57 1.02 4.43 16.02
C ASN A 57 0.40 5.25 17.16
N ILE A 58 -0.05 6.47 16.90
CA ILE A 58 -0.75 7.31 17.90
C ILE A 58 -2.07 6.67 18.28
N VAL A 59 -2.87 6.22 17.30
CA VAL A 59 -4.17 5.59 17.56
C VAL A 59 -4.00 4.30 18.37
N LYS A 60 -3.02 3.47 18.04
CA LYS A 60 -2.72 2.22 18.77
C LYS A 60 -2.27 2.42 20.22
N GLN A 61 -1.76 3.60 20.59
CA GLN A 61 -1.48 3.93 22.00
C GLN A 61 -2.75 4.22 22.81
N ILE A 62 -3.86 4.49 22.13
CA ILE A 62 -5.11 4.94 22.75
C ILE A 62 -6.14 3.82 22.80
N ILE A 63 -6.25 3.09 21.72
CA ILE A 63 -7.21 1.99 21.54
C ILE A 63 -6.55 0.78 20.89
N GLU A 64 -7.13 -0.40 21.12
CA GLU A 64 -6.81 -1.59 20.35
C GLU A 64 -7.41 -1.46 18.94
N VAL A 65 -6.58 -1.79 17.92
CA VAL A 65 -6.97 -1.66 16.51
C VAL A 65 -6.85 -3.03 15.83
N ASP A 66 -7.98 -3.66 15.59
CA ASP A 66 -8.06 -4.95 14.89
C ASP A 66 -8.18 -4.78 13.38
N SER A 67 -8.76 -3.69 12.92
CA SER A 67 -8.99 -3.44 11.50
C SER A 67 -8.75 -1.98 11.13
N LEU A 68 -8.32 -1.78 9.87
CA LEU A 68 -8.13 -0.47 9.25
C LEU A 68 -8.84 -0.45 7.91
N PHE A 69 -9.53 0.64 7.61
CA PHE A 69 -10.17 0.87 6.33
C PHE A 69 -9.72 2.21 5.73
N ASP A 70 -9.22 2.15 4.49
CA ASP A 70 -8.90 3.33 3.68
C ASP A 70 -9.86 3.43 2.49
N PRO A 71 -10.83 4.35 2.50
CA PRO A 71 -11.81 4.50 1.44
C PRO A 71 -11.26 5.07 0.14
N PHE A 72 -10.03 5.62 0.15
CA PHE A 72 -9.34 6.24 -0.99
C PHE A 72 -7.89 5.74 -1.05
N SER A 73 -7.73 4.42 -1.08
CA SER A 73 -6.45 3.75 -0.81
C SER A 73 -5.34 4.06 -1.81
N GLY A 74 -5.66 4.60 -2.97
CA GLY A 74 -4.67 4.86 -4.01
C GLY A 74 -3.79 3.65 -4.25
N SER A 75 -2.47 3.85 -4.27
CA SER A 75 -1.51 2.75 -4.41
C SER A 75 -1.24 1.95 -3.13
N GLY A 76 -2.08 2.09 -2.08
CA GLY A 76 -2.09 1.23 -0.90
C GLY A 76 -1.07 1.56 0.19
N THR A 77 -0.52 2.76 0.25
CA THR A 77 0.47 3.12 1.28
C THR A 77 -0.05 2.95 2.70
N VAL A 78 -1.28 3.40 2.98
CA VAL A 78 -1.92 3.25 4.30
C VAL A 78 -2.14 1.78 4.65
N LEU A 79 -2.49 0.95 3.66
CA LEU A 79 -2.68 -0.49 3.86
C LEU A 79 -1.37 -1.17 4.24
N VAL A 80 -0.28 -0.85 3.55
CA VAL A 80 1.07 -1.37 3.86
C VAL A 80 1.49 -0.96 5.27
N GLU A 81 1.31 0.31 5.66
CA GLU A 81 1.62 0.77 7.01
C GLU A 81 0.75 0.09 8.08
N GLY A 82 -0.52 -0.18 7.77
CA GLY A 82 -1.39 -0.97 8.63
C GLY A 82 -0.87 -2.39 8.85
N MET A 83 -0.42 -3.06 7.79
CA MET A 83 0.18 -4.39 7.87
C MET A 83 1.49 -4.39 8.67
N LEU A 84 2.38 -3.41 8.41
CA LEU A 84 3.63 -3.25 9.14
C LEU A 84 3.40 -2.95 10.63
N ALA A 85 2.30 -2.29 10.97
CA ALA A 85 1.86 -2.07 12.35
C ALA A 85 1.19 -3.29 12.97
N ASN A 86 1.15 -4.45 12.30
CA ASN A 86 0.48 -5.67 12.75
C ASN A 86 -1.03 -5.49 13.00
N ILE A 87 -1.71 -4.69 12.21
CA ILE A 87 -3.18 -4.64 12.19
C ILE A 87 -3.68 -5.92 11.50
N LYS A 88 -4.59 -6.63 12.18
CA LYS A 88 -5.04 -7.97 11.78
C LYS A 88 -5.68 -7.97 10.39
N THR A 89 -6.44 -6.94 10.07
CA THR A 89 -7.16 -6.84 8.81
C THR A 89 -7.08 -5.42 8.26
N VAL A 90 -6.67 -5.28 7.01
CA VAL A 90 -6.65 -4.00 6.30
C VAL A 90 -7.55 -4.06 5.08
N TYR A 91 -8.37 -3.03 4.90
CA TYR A 91 -9.28 -2.89 3.77
C TYR A 91 -8.96 -1.61 3.02
N GLY A 92 -8.95 -1.68 1.71
CA GLY A 92 -8.81 -0.52 0.84
C GLY A 92 -9.89 -0.48 -0.23
N ASN A 93 -10.29 0.73 -0.61
CA ASN A 93 -11.16 0.97 -1.75
C ASN A 93 -10.62 2.13 -2.56
N ASP A 94 -10.69 2.03 -3.88
CA ASP A 94 -10.37 3.14 -4.79
C ASP A 94 -11.22 3.01 -6.05
N ILE A 95 -11.53 4.12 -6.70
CA ILE A 95 -12.27 4.12 -7.97
C ILE A 95 -11.36 3.74 -9.15
N ASN A 96 -10.04 3.94 -9.02
CA ASN A 96 -9.08 3.65 -10.08
C ASN A 96 -8.64 2.17 -10.04
N PRO A 97 -8.97 1.36 -11.05
CA PRO A 97 -8.61 -0.06 -11.08
C PRO A 97 -7.10 -0.29 -11.05
N LEU A 98 -6.28 0.62 -11.59
CA LEU A 98 -4.82 0.54 -11.51
C LEU A 98 -4.35 0.72 -10.07
N ALA A 99 -4.95 1.64 -9.32
CA ALA A 99 -4.65 1.83 -7.90
C ALA A 99 -4.94 0.56 -7.09
N ILE A 100 -6.12 -0.04 -7.30
CA ILE A 100 -6.51 -1.31 -6.68
C ILE A 100 -5.52 -2.42 -7.02
N PHE A 101 -5.12 -2.53 -8.29
CA PHE A 101 -4.13 -3.54 -8.70
C PHE A 101 -2.79 -3.34 -7.99
N ILE A 102 -2.25 -2.12 -7.97
CA ILE A 102 -0.98 -1.81 -7.30
C ILE A 102 -1.08 -2.06 -5.79
N SER A 103 -2.16 -1.62 -5.15
CA SER A 103 -2.34 -1.81 -3.71
C SER A 103 -2.45 -3.29 -3.35
N LYS A 104 -3.14 -4.09 -4.16
CA LYS A 104 -3.25 -5.54 -3.99
C LYS A 104 -1.88 -6.20 -4.08
N VAL A 105 -1.09 -5.89 -5.13
CA VAL A 105 0.27 -6.45 -5.27
C VAL A 105 1.17 -6.11 -4.08
N LYS A 106 1.05 -4.88 -3.52
CA LYS A 106 1.83 -4.47 -2.34
C LYS A 106 1.42 -5.17 -1.04
N THR A 107 0.17 -5.59 -0.94
CA THR A 107 -0.39 -6.16 0.29
C THR A 107 -0.54 -7.67 0.25
N ASP A 108 -0.37 -8.30 -0.91
CA ASP A 108 -0.37 -9.75 -1.03
C ASP A 108 0.89 -10.36 -0.39
N LYS A 109 0.69 -11.45 0.32
CA LYS A 109 1.80 -12.24 0.87
C LYS A 109 2.34 -13.12 -0.25
N LEU A 110 3.57 -12.85 -0.66
CA LEU A 110 4.28 -13.64 -1.66
C LEU A 110 5.20 -14.65 -1.00
N ASP A 111 5.23 -15.88 -1.51
CA ASP A 111 6.29 -16.82 -1.20
C ASP A 111 7.58 -16.37 -1.91
N ILE A 112 8.62 -16.07 -1.12
CA ILE A 112 9.88 -15.54 -1.64
C ILE A 112 10.59 -16.57 -2.54
N TYR A 113 10.43 -17.86 -2.28
CA TYR A 113 11.05 -18.91 -3.09
C TYR A 113 10.36 -19.04 -4.44
N GLU A 114 9.04 -19.05 -4.46
CA GLU A 114 8.29 -19.05 -5.72
C GLU A 114 8.56 -17.77 -6.51
N LEU A 115 8.56 -16.60 -5.86
CA LEU A 115 8.88 -15.33 -6.52
C LEU A 115 10.27 -15.36 -7.17
N LYS A 116 11.29 -15.83 -6.46
CA LYS A 116 12.66 -15.95 -7.01
C LYS A 116 12.70 -16.88 -8.21
N LYS A 117 12.00 -18.00 -8.16
CA LYS A 117 11.89 -18.96 -9.27
C LYS A 117 11.27 -18.31 -10.50
N GLU A 118 10.11 -17.65 -10.32
CA GLU A 118 9.41 -16.97 -11.42
C GLU A 118 10.24 -15.83 -12.02
N VAL A 119 10.92 -15.03 -11.19
CA VAL A 119 11.84 -13.98 -11.66
C VAL A 119 13.01 -14.58 -12.46
N SER A 120 13.56 -15.71 -12.03
CA SER A 120 14.65 -16.38 -12.76
C SER A 120 14.19 -16.85 -14.14
N VAL A 121 13.00 -17.46 -14.22
CA VAL A 121 12.39 -17.89 -15.49
C VAL A 121 12.11 -16.69 -16.41
N LEU A 122 11.60 -15.60 -15.84
CA LEU A 122 11.34 -14.36 -16.60
C LEU A 122 12.64 -13.79 -17.17
N LEU A 123 13.71 -13.71 -16.37
CA LEU A 123 15.00 -13.20 -16.82
C LEU A 123 15.63 -14.09 -17.89
N GLU A 124 15.49 -15.41 -17.77
CA GLU A 124 15.96 -16.36 -18.80
C GLU A 124 15.19 -16.15 -20.12
N ASN A 125 13.87 -16.00 -20.06
CA ASN A 125 13.05 -15.74 -21.24
C ASN A 125 13.42 -14.41 -21.91
N ILE A 126 13.61 -13.34 -21.13
CA ILE A 126 14.04 -12.03 -21.65
C ILE A 126 15.40 -12.16 -22.34
N ASN A 127 16.39 -12.85 -21.73
CA ASN A 127 17.70 -13.05 -22.32
C ASN A 127 17.63 -13.87 -23.61
N ASN A 128 16.78 -14.88 -23.68
CA ASN A 128 16.59 -15.70 -24.87
C ASN A 128 15.95 -14.90 -25.99
N ASP A 129 14.96 -14.07 -25.70
CA ASP A 129 14.30 -13.20 -26.66
C ASP A 129 15.24 -12.10 -27.16
N TYR A 130 16.05 -11.50 -26.27
CA TYR A 130 17.07 -10.53 -26.63
C TYR A 130 18.15 -11.12 -27.58
N LYS A 131 18.61 -12.35 -27.33
CA LYS A 131 19.56 -13.06 -28.21
C LYS A 131 18.98 -13.39 -29.60
N LYS A 132 17.66 -13.51 -29.72
CA LYS A 132 16.98 -13.78 -30.98
C LYS A 132 16.74 -12.53 -31.83
N ASN A 133 17.21 -11.34 -31.42
CA ASN A 133 16.96 -10.07 -32.09
C ASN A 133 15.44 -9.82 -32.34
N ILE A 134 14.59 -10.26 -31.44
CA ILE A 134 13.15 -10.01 -31.53
C ILE A 134 12.91 -8.51 -31.34
N ASP A 135 12.22 -7.89 -32.29
CA ASP A 135 11.87 -6.49 -32.23
C ASP A 135 11.04 -6.24 -30.95
N PHE A 136 11.53 -5.35 -30.08
CA PHE A 136 10.87 -5.00 -28.84
C PHE A 136 9.44 -4.54 -29.05
N TYR A 137 9.16 -3.84 -30.14
CA TYR A 137 7.81 -3.38 -30.49
C TYR A 137 6.87 -4.53 -30.84
N GLU A 138 7.35 -5.56 -31.54
CA GLU A 138 6.55 -6.75 -31.86
C GLU A 138 6.19 -7.54 -30.59
N VAL A 139 7.13 -7.69 -29.67
CA VAL A 139 6.90 -8.35 -28.38
C VAL A 139 5.94 -7.53 -27.52
N ALA A 140 6.14 -6.20 -27.40
CA ALA A 140 5.29 -5.31 -26.65
C ALA A 140 3.84 -5.33 -27.21
N ASP A 141 3.66 -5.27 -28.53
CA ASP A 141 2.35 -5.32 -29.16
C ASP A 141 1.61 -6.65 -28.89
N LYS A 142 2.33 -7.76 -28.94
CA LYS A 142 1.77 -9.09 -28.61
C LYS A 142 1.29 -9.18 -27.16
N TYR A 143 2.06 -8.65 -26.19
CA TYR A 143 1.68 -8.68 -24.79
C TYR A 143 0.57 -7.67 -24.47
N CYS A 144 0.60 -6.49 -25.08
CA CYS A 144 -0.46 -5.50 -24.94
C CYS A 144 -1.80 -6.01 -25.50
N LYS A 145 -1.80 -6.61 -26.67
CA LYS A 145 -3.00 -7.21 -27.26
C LYS A 145 -3.56 -8.32 -26.39
N LYS A 146 -2.72 -9.22 -25.87
CA LYS A 146 -3.15 -10.29 -24.97
C LYS A 146 -3.75 -9.74 -23.65
N SER A 147 -3.19 -8.67 -23.11
CA SER A 147 -3.72 -8.02 -21.90
C SER A 147 -5.06 -7.34 -22.16
N LEU A 148 -5.22 -6.68 -23.30
CA LEU A 148 -6.48 -6.06 -23.71
C LEU A 148 -7.57 -7.10 -23.93
N ASP A 149 -7.24 -8.25 -24.54
CA ASP A 149 -8.18 -9.38 -24.73
C ASP A 149 -8.64 -9.97 -23.39
N ILE A 150 -7.78 -10.03 -22.39
CA ILE A 150 -8.14 -10.50 -21.06
C ILE A 150 -9.09 -9.50 -20.37
N ILE A 151 -8.80 -8.21 -20.49
CA ILE A 151 -9.64 -7.15 -19.89
C ILE A 151 -11.02 -7.13 -20.57
N SER A 152 -11.08 -7.26 -21.89
CA SER A 152 -12.36 -7.23 -22.63
C SER A 152 -13.25 -8.44 -22.38
N LYS A 153 -12.69 -9.58 -21.94
CA LYS A 153 -13.45 -10.80 -21.63
C LYS A 153 -13.96 -10.87 -20.21
N ASN A 154 -13.43 -10.04 -19.30
CA ASN A 154 -13.76 -10.04 -17.87
C ASN A 154 -14.46 -8.74 -17.41
N GLY A 155 -14.79 -7.85 -18.30
CA GLY A 155 -15.61 -6.65 -18.11
C GLY A 155 -16.96 -6.88 -18.73
#